data_8c40a1b70806e7d9224ff443351e9150
#
_entry.id   8c40a1b70806e7d9224ff443351e9150
#
_cell.length_a   1.000
_cell.length_b   1.000
_cell.length_c   1.000
_cell.angle_alpha   90.00
_cell.angle_beta   90.00
_cell.angle_gamma   90.00
#
_symmetry.space_group_name_H-M   'P 1'
#
loop_
_entity.id
_entity.type
_entity.pdbx_description
1 polymer ?
#
loop_
_entity_poly.entity_id
_entity_poly.type
_entity_poly.pdbx_seq_one_letter_code
_entity_poly.pdbx_strand_id
1 'polypeptide(L)'
;MKREIKIYINHTIFMSKFLCILLLVFSCSGGDNGGNDPGGGGGGTNPPSNIIPTNLTFNVEIVGSDASNPNGDGKGVVKFSASATNAVNYSFRFGTGESKNSSNGSVEYTYSDVGTKSYDVKVLAYSSTNDYISADKKITVYVKPEPNADLVNLLSG
;
A
#
# COMPACT_ATOMS: atom_id res chain seq x y z
N MET A 1 -4.85 3.62 -49.50
CA MET A 1 -4.90 4.87 -48.75
C MET A 1 -4.66 4.50 -47.24
N LYS A 2 -3.40 4.54 -46.81
CA LYS A 2 -3.01 4.23 -45.42
C LYS A 2 -3.16 5.51 -44.59
N ARG A 3 -3.98 5.48 -43.53
CA ARG A 3 -4.06 6.57 -42.58
C ARG A 3 -3.04 6.33 -41.45
N GLU A 4 -2.06 7.15 -41.40
CA GLU A 4 -1.10 7.24 -40.31
C GLU A 4 -1.79 7.89 -39.08
N ILE A 5 -1.86 7.17 -38.00
CA ILE A 5 -2.32 7.71 -36.71
C ILE A 5 -1.10 8.26 -35.98
N LYS A 6 -0.96 9.58 -35.95
CA LYS A 6 0.03 10.27 -35.12
C LYS A 6 -0.42 10.28 -33.67
N ILE A 7 0.27 9.51 -32.84
CA ILE A 7 0.15 9.58 -31.40
C ILE A 7 1.01 10.77 -30.94
N TYR A 8 0.36 11.85 -30.52
CA TYR A 8 1.01 12.95 -29.82
C TYR A 8 1.15 12.57 -28.34
N ILE A 9 2.38 12.22 -27.93
CA ILE A 9 2.72 12.09 -26.54
C ILE A 9 2.99 13.49 -25.99
N ASN A 10 2.07 13.98 -25.16
CA ASN A 10 2.25 15.22 -24.39
C ASN A 10 3.28 15.01 -23.30
N HIS A 11 4.54 15.33 -23.59
CA HIS A 11 5.68 15.22 -22.69
C HIS A 11 6.03 16.54 -21.95
N THR A 12 5.06 17.36 -21.68
CA THR A 12 5.30 18.68 -21.07
C THR A 12 4.32 19.03 -19.96
N ILE A 13 4.34 18.33 -18.84
CA ILE A 13 3.84 18.84 -17.53
C ILE A 13 4.42 17.98 -16.40
N PHE A 14 5.72 17.91 -16.22
CA PHE A 14 6.31 17.34 -15.00
C PHE A 14 7.64 17.97 -14.56
N MET A 15 7.88 19.20 -14.98
CA MET A 15 9.08 19.92 -14.56
C MET A 15 8.76 21.34 -14.10
N SER A 16 7.96 21.48 -13.04
CA SER A 16 7.85 22.80 -12.41
C SER A 16 7.26 22.73 -11.00
N LYS A 17 7.91 22.05 -10.07
CA LYS A 17 7.71 22.27 -8.62
C LYS A 17 8.88 21.80 -7.77
N PHE A 18 10.11 21.97 -8.27
CA PHE A 18 11.28 21.65 -7.46
C PHE A 18 12.30 22.79 -7.50
N LEU A 19 11.84 24.01 -7.20
CA LEU A 19 12.77 25.13 -6.97
C LEU A 19 12.12 26.15 -6.04
N CYS A 20 12.22 25.96 -4.76
CA CYS A 20 12.19 27.00 -3.72
C CYS A 20 12.28 26.36 -2.34
N ILE A 21 13.44 26.02 -1.85
CA ILE A 21 13.83 26.14 -0.43
C ILE A 21 15.34 26.05 -0.41
N LEU A 22 15.94 27.20 -0.56
CA LEU A 22 17.33 27.38 -0.18
C LEU A 22 17.41 28.70 0.61
N LEU A 23 18.10 28.66 1.75
CA LEU A 23 18.55 29.76 2.57
C LEU A 23 17.58 30.24 3.68
N LEU A 24 17.79 29.68 4.87
CA LEU A 24 17.92 30.46 6.09
C LEU A 24 19.00 29.84 6.98
N VAL A 25 20.22 30.22 6.73
CA VAL A 25 21.33 30.13 7.70
C VAL A 25 21.10 31.23 8.74
N PHE A 26 20.64 30.88 9.93
CA PHE A 26 20.75 31.77 11.08
C PHE A 26 22.01 31.41 11.84
N SER A 27 23.01 32.25 11.59
CA SER A 27 24.16 32.46 12.47
C SER A 27 23.65 33.05 13.78
N CYS A 28 23.82 32.37 14.90
CA CYS A 28 23.77 33.00 16.23
C CYS A 28 25.17 32.90 16.86
N SER A 29 25.84 34.02 16.81
CA SER A 29 27.08 34.31 17.48
C SER A 29 26.83 34.57 18.97
N GLY A 30 27.74 34.15 19.76
CA GLY A 30 27.95 34.13 21.16
C GLY A 30 27.50 35.29 22.05
N GLY A 31 27.46 34.98 23.33
CA GLY A 31 27.32 35.92 24.43
C GLY A 31 27.30 35.17 25.76
N ASP A 32 28.48 35.01 26.35
CA ASP A 32 28.66 34.70 27.77
C ASP A 32 27.96 35.75 28.64
N ASN A 33 27.20 35.31 29.62
CA ASN A 33 27.28 35.89 30.99
C ASN A 33 26.51 35.01 32.00
N GLY A 34 27.19 34.71 33.07
CA GLY A 34 26.71 33.94 34.19
C GLY A 34 25.53 34.55 34.94
N GLY A 35 24.71 33.71 35.45
CA GLY A 35 23.63 33.99 36.36
C GLY A 35 23.15 32.69 36.99
N ASN A 36 23.50 32.43 38.23
CA ASN A 36 22.93 31.40 39.05
C ASN A 36 21.42 31.63 39.19
N ASP A 37 20.62 30.68 38.76
CA ASP A 37 19.23 30.58 39.18
C ASP A 37 18.92 29.12 39.57
N PRO A 38 18.62 28.81 40.83
CA PRO A 38 18.23 27.49 41.27
C PRO A 38 16.71 27.35 41.20
N GLY A 39 16.23 26.56 40.26
CA GLY A 39 14.84 26.10 40.37
C GLY A 39 13.98 26.29 39.11
N GLY A 40 14.04 25.37 38.22
CA GLY A 40 13.08 25.22 37.16
C GLY A 40 13.10 23.78 36.68
N GLY A 41 12.15 22.96 37.17
CA GLY A 41 11.94 21.61 36.67
C GLY A 41 11.65 21.65 35.18
N GLY A 42 12.67 21.52 34.36
CA GLY A 42 12.56 21.26 32.96
C GLY A 42 11.97 19.88 32.79
N GLY A 43 10.68 19.78 32.55
CA GLY A 43 10.07 18.57 31.99
C GLY A 43 10.74 18.28 30.66
N GLY A 44 11.77 17.44 30.68
CA GLY A 44 12.37 16.90 29.49
C GLY A 44 11.27 16.12 28.77
N THR A 45 10.69 16.72 27.74
CA THR A 45 9.95 15.97 26.76
C THR A 45 11.00 15.11 26.04
N ASN A 46 11.18 13.88 26.54
CA ASN A 46 11.91 12.90 25.78
C ASN A 46 11.31 12.91 24.35
N PRO A 47 12.13 13.00 23.30
CA PRO A 47 11.60 12.84 21.95
C PRO A 47 10.80 11.53 21.91
N PRO A 48 9.66 11.48 21.21
CA PRO A 48 8.83 10.29 21.17
C PRO A 48 9.73 9.12 20.75
N SER A 49 9.78 8.09 21.62
CA SER A 49 10.49 6.86 21.30
C SER A 49 10.01 6.35 19.95
N ASN A 50 10.93 6.19 19.02
CA ASN A 50 10.62 5.61 17.71
C ASN A 50 10.07 4.20 17.93
N ILE A 51 8.76 4.01 17.73
CA ILE A 51 8.10 2.73 17.95
C ILE A 51 8.01 2.00 16.61
N ILE A 52 8.91 1.06 16.38
CA ILE A 52 8.89 0.24 15.16
C ILE A 52 7.95 -0.95 15.40
N PRO A 53 7.00 -1.26 14.49
CA PRO A 53 6.20 -2.47 14.59
C PRO A 53 7.06 -3.74 14.53
N THR A 54 6.64 -4.81 15.21
CA THR A 54 7.35 -6.10 15.24
C THR A 54 6.37 -7.26 15.08
N ASN A 55 6.86 -8.47 14.87
CA ASN A 55 6.07 -9.70 14.79
C ASN A 55 4.95 -9.63 13.74
N LEU A 56 5.25 -9.12 12.55
CA LEU A 56 4.27 -9.04 11.46
C LEU A 56 3.89 -10.44 10.99
N THR A 57 2.60 -10.74 11.06
CA THR A 57 1.98 -11.87 10.37
C THR A 57 1.21 -11.37 9.17
N PHE A 58 1.24 -12.11 8.06
CA PHE A 58 0.51 -11.77 6.84
C PHE A 58 -0.11 -13.04 6.27
N ASN A 59 -1.45 -13.12 6.23
CA ASN A 59 -2.20 -14.24 5.69
C ASN A 59 -3.01 -13.80 4.48
N VAL A 60 -3.16 -14.74 3.54
CA VAL A 60 -3.95 -14.57 2.31
C VAL A 60 -4.83 -15.80 2.16
N GLU A 61 -6.12 -15.58 1.96
CA GLU A 61 -7.14 -16.59 1.68
C GLU A 61 -7.75 -16.30 0.31
N ILE A 62 -7.58 -17.21 -0.65
CA ILE A 62 -8.26 -17.13 -1.94
C ILE A 62 -9.62 -17.77 -1.76
N VAL A 63 -10.69 -16.99 -1.90
CA VAL A 63 -12.07 -17.46 -1.65
C VAL A 63 -12.44 -18.55 -2.66
N GLY A 64 -13.01 -19.64 -2.14
CA GLY A 64 -13.37 -20.80 -2.96
C GLY A 64 -12.19 -21.65 -3.42
N SER A 65 -11.00 -21.47 -2.82
CA SER A 65 -9.87 -22.37 -3.06
C SER A 65 -10.06 -23.70 -2.31
N ASP A 66 -9.84 -24.81 -3.01
CA ASP A 66 -9.87 -26.18 -2.50
C ASP A 66 -8.85 -27.06 -3.27
N ALA A 67 -8.84 -28.36 -2.99
CA ALA A 67 -7.93 -29.29 -3.66
C ALA A 67 -8.13 -29.37 -5.19
N SER A 68 -9.36 -29.14 -5.67
CA SER A 68 -9.71 -29.16 -7.10
C SER A 68 -9.55 -27.79 -7.76
N ASN A 69 -9.69 -26.71 -6.97
CA ASN A 69 -9.61 -25.32 -7.41
C ASN A 69 -8.60 -24.53 -6.57
N PRO A 70 -7.29 -24.84 -6.65
CA PRO A 70 -6.29 -24.24 -5.75
C PRO A 70 -6.15 -22.72 -5.91
N ASN A 71 -6.63 -22.16 -7.02
CA ASN A 71 -6.57 -20.73 -7.35
C ASN A 71 -7.92 -20.01 -7.19
N GLY A 72 -8.92 -20.67 -6.56
CA GLY A 72 -10.24 -20.12 -6.28
C GLY A 72 -11.34 -20.55 -7.25
N ASP A 73 -12.58 -20.14 -6.95
CA ASP A 73 -13.82 -20.53 -7.64
C ASP A 73 -14.12 -19.73 -8.93
N GLY A 74 -13.20 -18.86 -9.33
CA GLY A 74 -13.33 -18.02 -10.52
C GLY A 74 -13.96 -16.65 -10.27
N LYS A 75 -14.30 -16.29 -9.03
CA LYS A 75 -14.79 -14.94 -8.69
C LYS A 75 -13.68 -13.92 -8.47
N GLY A 76 -12.43 -14.37 -8.33
CA GLY A 76 -11.28 -13.50 -8.12
C GLY A 76 -11.20 -12.87 -6.72
N VAL A 77 -12.03 -13.27 -5.77
CA VAL A 77 -12.08 -12.69 -4.43
C VAL A 77 -10.97 -13.24 -3.55
N VAL A 78 -10.22 -12.34 -2.92
CA VAL A 78 -9.13 -12.69 -2.01
C VAL A 78 -9.26 -11.86 -0.73
N LYS A 79 -9.15 -12.53 0.42
CA LYS A 79 -9.10 -11.91 1.74
C LYS A 79 -7.67 -11.84 2.24
N PHE A 80 -7.29 -10.68 2.70
CA PHE A 80 -5.98 -10.41 3.28
C PHE A 80 -6.14 -10.08 4.75
N SER A 81 -5.27 -10.64 5.58
CA SER A 81 -5.20 -10.29 6.99
C SER A 81 -3.76 -10.15 7.47
N ALA A 82 -3.52 -9.17 8.31
CA ALA A 82 -2.22 -8.92 8.90
C ALA A 82 -2.38 -8.49 10.35
N SER A 83 -1.39 -8.82 11.17
CA SER A 83 -1.26 -8.29 12.52
C SER A 83 0.21 -8.06 12.85
N ALA A 84 0.51 -7.03 13.63
CA ALA A 84 1.84 -6.74 14.13
C ALA A 84 1.75 -6.05 15.49
N THR A 85 2.74 -6.30 16.35
CA THR A 85 2.87 -5.60 17.62
C THR A 85 3.21 -4.14 17.36
N ASN A 86 2.57 -3.20 18.05
CA ASN A 86 2.74 -1.74 17.89
C ASN A 86 2.32 -1.18 16.52
N ALA A 87 1.62 -1.94 15.69
CA ALA A 87 1.01 -1.40 14.49
C ALA A 87 -0.37 -0.80 14.81
N VAL A 88 -0.65 0.35 14.19
CA VAL A 88 -1.94 1.07 14.32
C VAL A 88 -2.68 1.16 12.99
N ASN A 89 -1.99 0.91 11.87
CA ASN A 89 -2.57 0.91 10.53
C ASN A 89 -1.80 -0.01 9.59
N TYR A 90 -2.48 -0.51 8.58
CA TYR A 90 -1.94 -1.41 7.57
C TYR A 90 -2.25 -0.88 6.17
N SER A 91 -1.29 -1.01 5.24
CA SER A 91 -1.50 -0.73 3.82
C SER A 91 -1.26 -2.00 3.01
N PHE A 92 -2.29 -2.47 2.32
CA PHE A 92 -2.23 -3.66 1.47
C PHE A 92 -2.10 -3.24 0.02
N ARG A 93 -1.11 -3.78 -0.68
CA ARG A 93 -0.87 -3.60 -2.11
C ARG A 93 -1.13 -4.91 -2.82
N PHE A 94 -1.92 -4.89 -3.90
CA PHE A 94 -2.47 -6.11 -4.52
C PHE A 94 -1.69 -6.58 -5.74
N GLY A 95 -0.61 -5.90 -6.13
CA GLY A 95 0.16 -6.23 -7.34
C GLY A 95 -0.48 -5.76 -8.65
N THR A 96 -1.59 -5.05 -8.58
CA THR A 96 -2.32 -4.45 -9.73
C THR A 96 -2.06 -2.95 -9.87
N GLY A 97 -1.28 -2.35 -8.98
CA GLY A 97 -1.12 -0.90 -8.83
C GLY A 97 -2.07 -0.29 -7.79
N GLU A 98 -3.10 -1.03 -7.35
CA GLU A 98 -4.05 -0.60 -6.34
C GLU A 98 -3.60 -0.95 -4.92
N SER A 99 -4.13 -0.20 -3.95
CA SER A 99 -3.90 -0.44 -2.53
C SER A 99 -5.12 -0.08 -1.68
N LYS A 100 -5.23 -0.69 -0.50
CA LYS A 100 -6.23 -0.36 0.53
C LYS A 100 -5.58 -0.24 1.89
N ASN A 101 -6.04 0.70 2.70
CA ASN A 101 -5.64 0.86 4.10
C ASN A 101 -6.68 0.25 5.03
N SER A 102 -6.22 -0.22 6.20
CA SER A 102 -7.06 -0.85 7.20
C SER A 102 -6.46 -0.64 8.59
N SER A 103 -7.23 -0.14 9.54
CA SER A 103 -6.82 -0.04 10.94
C SER A 103 -6.96 -1.35 11.71
N ASN A 104 -7.83 -2.26 11.25
CA ASN A 104 -8.04 -3.57 11.87
C ASN A 104 -7.21 -4.70 11.23
N GLY A 105 -6.37 -4.37 10.23
CA GLY A 105 -5.51 -5.34 9.58
C GLY A 105 -6.22 -6.32 8.63
N SER A 106 -7.43 -6.04 8.18
CA SER A 106 -8.18 -6.92 7.27
C SER A 106 -8.75 -6.15 6.09
N VAL A 107 -8.63 -6.71 4.88
CA VAL A 107 -9.23 -6.18 3.66
C VAL A 107 -9.64 -7.32 2.73
N GLU A 108 -10.63 -7.05 1.89
CA GLU A 108 -10.99 -7.90 0.76
C GLU A 108 -10.71 -7.16 -0.54
N TYR A 109 -10.22 -7.89 -1.53
CA TYR A 109 -9.93 -7.38 -2.87
C TYR A 109 -10.41 -8.38 -3.92
N THR A 110 -10.97 -7.88 -5.03
CA THR A 110 -11.43 -8.71 -6.14
C THR A 110 -10.56 -8.45 -7.37
N TYR A 111 -9.86 -9.47 -7.81
CA TYR A 111 -9.11 -9.46 -9.06
C TYR A 111 -10.07 -9.65 -10.24
N SER A 112 -9.85 -8.91 -11.32
CA SER A 112 -10.71 -8.92 -12.53
C SER A 112 -10.03 -9.43 -13.79
N ASP A 113 -8.72 -9.67 -13.75
CA ASP A 113 -7.97 -10.16 -14.91
C ASP A 113 -8.34 -11.61 -15.20
N VAL A 114 -9.05 -11.84 -16.30
CA VAL A 114 -9.56 -13.14 -16.71
C VAL A 114 -8.43 -14.18 -16.89
N GLY A 115 -8.72 -15.40 -16.47
CA GLY A 115 -7.79 -16.54 -16.48
C GLY A 115 -7.00 -16.65 -15.19
N THR A 116 -5.95 -17.45 -15.21
CA THR A 116 -5.05 -17.66 -14.07
C THR A 116 -3.91 -16.65 -14.12
N LYS A 117 -3.81 -15.78 -13.11
CA LYS A 117 -2.80 -14.73 -13.02
C LYS A 117 -2.07 -14.79 -11.68
N SER A 118 -0.80 -14.40 -11.69
CA SER A 118 0.01 -14.29 -10.46
C SER A 118 0.26 -12.83 -10.11
N TYR A 119 0.19 -12.52 -8.81
CA TYR A 119 0.35 -11.17 -8.27
C TYR A 119 1.35 -11.19 -7.12
N ASP A 120 2.23 -10.20 -7.07
CA ASP A 120 3.11 -9.96 -5.93
C ASP A 120 2.40 -8.98 -4.98
N VAL A 121 1.89 -9.50 -3.88
CA VAL A 121 1.13 -8.74 -2.89
C VAL A 121 2.01 -8.36 -1.71
N LYS A 122 1.77 -7.19 -1.13
CA LYS A 122 2.57 -6.66 -0.03
C LYS A 122 1.67 -6.05 1.03
N VAL A 123 2.03 -6.22 2.30
CA VAL A 123 1.47 -5.46 3.41
C VAL A 123 2.56 -4.63 4.09
N LEU A 124 2.21 -3.40 4.46
CA LEU A 124 3.01 -2.54 5.32
C LEU A 124 2.22 -2.31 6.61
N ALA A 125 2.83 -2.58 7.75
CA ALA A 125 2.25 -2.33 9.08
C ALA A 125 2.93 -1.11 9.68
N TYR A 126 2.16 -0.06 9.97
CA TYR A 126 2.64 1.24 10.44
C TYR A 126 2.39 1.43 11.93
N SER A 127 3.36 1.99 12.62
CA SER A 127 3.23 2.47 13.99
C SER A 127 2.58 3.87 14.05
N SER A 128 2.33 4.35 15.27
CA SER A 128 1.86 5.72 15.51
C SER A 128 2.88 6.81 15.11
N THR A 129 4.16 6.44 14.96
CA THR A 129 5.24 7.33 14.50
C THR A 129 5.53 7.21 13.00
N ASN A 130 4.67 6.50 12.23
CA ASN A 130 4.81 6.21 10.80
C ASN A 130 6.03 5.34 10.43
N ASP A 131 6.68 4.73 11.40
CA ASP A 131 7.62 3.66 11.10
C ASP A 131 6.87 2.42 10.67
N TYR A 132 7.47 1.60 9.81
CA TYR A 132 6.78 0.42 9.32
C TYR A 132 7.71 -0.79 9.17
N ILE A 133 7.08 -1.97 9.17
CA ILE A 133 7.65 -3.21 8.67
C ILE A 133 6.75 -3.74 7.54
N SER A 134 7.29 -4.58 6.67
CA SER A 134 6.53 -5.12 5.54
C SER A 134 6.75 -6.61 5.35
N ALA A 135 5.77 -7.26 4.71
CA ALA A 135 5.84 -8.62 4.24
C ALA A 135 5.26 -8.73 2.83
N ASP A 136 5.84 -9.63 2.03
CA ASP A 136 5.43 -9.88 0.64
C ASP A 136 4.99 -11.33 0.50
N LYS A 137 4.05 -11.58 -0.42
CA LYS A 137 3.66 -12.92 -0.87
C LYS A 137 3.38 -12.91 -2.36
N LYS A 138 3.68 -14.00 -3.04
CA LYS A 138 3.19 -14.28 -4.38
C LYS A 138 1.94 -15.13 -4.27
N ILE A 139 0.86 -14.71 -4.94
CA ILE A 139 -0.39 -15.45 -5.02
C ILE A 139 -0.74 -15.72 -6.48
N THR A 140 -1.53 -16.76 -6.72
CA THR A 140 -2.07 -17.05 -8.05
C THR A 140 -3.58 -17.14 -7.92
N VAL A 141 -4.31 -16.36 -8.71
CA VAL A 141 -5.78 -16.24 -8.65
C VAL A 141 -6.35 -16.60 -10.01
N TYR A 142 -7.43 -17.36 -10.00
CA TYR A 142 -8.21 -17.66 -11.19
C TYR A 142 -9.47 -16.79 -11.24
N VAL A 143 -9.70 -16.15 -12.38
CA VAL A 143 -10.93 -15.40 -12.68
C VAL A 143 -11.58 -16.02 -13.90
N LYS A 144 -12.83 -16.46 -13.72
CA LYS A 144 -13.61 -17.07 -14.78
C LYS A 144 -13.98 -16.03 -15.83
N PRO A 145 -13.89 -16.36 -17.15
CA PRO A 145 -14.46 -15.51 -18.18
C PRO A 145 -15.98 -15.39 -18.00
N GLU A 146 -16.52 -14.18 -18.14
CA GLU A 146 -17.96 -14.01 -18.22
C GLU A 146 -18.50 -14.72 -19.49
N PRO A 147 -19.64 -15.39 -19.41
CA PRO A 147 -20.28 -15.95 -20.59
C PRO A 147 -20.56 -14.84 -21.58
N ASN A 148 -20.19 -15.05 -22.84
CA ASN A 148 -20.53 -14.09 -23.89
C ASN A 148 -22.05 -14.00 -23.99
N ALA A 149 -22.62 -12.82 -23.76
CA ALA A 149 -24.06 -12.56 -23.76
C ALA A 149 -24.72 -12.99 -25.10
N ASP A 150 -23.97 -12.89 -26.22
CA ASP A 150 -24.45 -13.30 -27.54
C ASP A 150 -24.64 -14.82 -27.65
N LEU A 151 -23.77 -15.62 -26.99
CA LEU A 151 -23.91 -17.09 -26.96
C LEU A 151 -25.04 -17.56 -26.05
N VAL A 152 -25.25 -16.87 -24.94
CA VAL A 152 -26.36 -17.18 -24.02
C VAL A 152 -27.71 -16.94 -24.70
N ASN A 153 -27.82 -15.88 -25.48
CA ASN A 153 -29.02 -15.51 -26.22
C ASN A 153 -29.34 -16.51 -27.36
N LEU A 154 -28.33 -17.11 -27.98
CA LEU A 154 -28.45 -18.13 -29.02
C LEU A 154 -28.90 -19.49 -28.48
N LEU A 155 -28.63 -19.79 -27.20
CA LEU A 155 -28.97 -21.08 -26.56
C LEU A 155 -30.32 -21.06 -25.80
N SER A 156 -30.93 -19.89 -25.64
CA SER A 156 -32.17 -19.66 -24.92
C SER A 156 -33.38 -19.35 -25.84
N GLY A 157 -33.17 -19.33 -27.16
CA GLY A 157 -34.21 -19.08 -28.18
C GLY A 157 -34.91 -20.35 -28.67
#